data_dc729cca9eba619ba2249abb0eff0b78
#
_entry.id   dc729cca9eba619ba2249abb0eff0b78
#
_cell.length_a   1.000
_cell.length_b   1.000
_cell.length_c   1.000
_cell.angle_alpha   90.00
_cell.angle_beta   90.00
_cell.angle_gamma   90.00
#
_symmetry.space_group_name_H-M   'P 1'
#
loop_
_entity.id
_entity.type
_entity.pdbx_description
1 polymer ?
#
loop_
_entity_poly.entity_id
_entity_poly.type
_entity_poly.pdbx_seq_one_letter_code
_entity_poly.pdbx_strand_id
1 'polypeptide(L)'
;MEHQFLAVHYQLYSVNDGERTLEEQTTREQPFQFISGFGVSLDALEKQVLGMEKGTEFDFTLTPAEAFGDYDPEGVNKLARETFVIDGRFDAQNIYPGAIITLTDGGENQFLARVLEIDNEGVTVDTNHPMAGKTLNFTGEVLENRPATDAEINALIKHMTGGCGGCGGCGGGCNDGNCGDGNCGDGNCCGK
;
A
#
# COMPACT_ATOMS: atom_id res chain seq x y z
N MET A 1 17.02 -11.81 13.13
CA MET A 1 16.00 -12.65 12.47
C MET A 1 16.43 -12.77 11.03
N GLU A 2 16.42 -13.97 10.47
CA GLU A 2 16.73 -14.14 9.05
C GLU A 2 15.49 -13.72 8.26
N HIS A 3 15.63 -12.69 7.43
CA HIS A 3 14.60 -12.26 6.51
C HIS A 3 14.49 -13.25 5.35
N GLN A 4 13.28 -13.59 4.97
CA GLN A 4 13.01 -14.48 3.85
C GLN A 4 12.39 -13.72 2.69
N PHE A 5 12.84 -14.01 1.49
CA PHE A 5 12.20 -13.59 0.26
C PHE A 5 11.13 -14.60 -0.11
N LEU A 6 9.91 -14.11 -0.26
CA LEU A 6 8.76 -14.92 -0.64
C LEU A 6 8.15 -14.39 -1.94
N ALA A 7 7.79 -15.32 -2.80
CA ALA A 7 6.96 -15.06 -3.98
C ALA A 7 5.75 -15.99 -3.92
N VAL A 8 4.56 -15.41 -3.88
CA VAL A 8 3.30 -16.14 -3.76
C VAL A 8 2.36 -15.78 -4.90
N HIS A 9 1.71 -16.78 -5.44
CA HIS A 9 0.56 -16.61 -6.32
C HIS A 9 -0.68 -16.86 -5.50
N TYR A 10 -1.61 -15.88 -5.47
CA TYR A 10 -2.82 -16.03 -4.69
C TYR A 10 -4.05 -15.43 -5.38
N GLN A 11 -5.19 -15.86 -4.90
CA GLN A 11 -6.49 -15.25 -5.11
C GLN A 11 -7.05 -14.87 -3.75
N LEU A 12 -7.49 -13.62 -3.64
CA LEU A 12 -8.10 -13.04 -2.46
C LEU A 12 -9.60 -12.92 -2.67
N TYR A 13 -10.35 -13.53 -1.78
CA TYR A 13 -11.80 -13.44 -1.77
C TYR A 13 -12.29 -12.75 -0.50
N SER A 14 -13.26 -11.87 -0.63
CA SER A 14 -14.08 -11.46 0.51
C SER A 14 -15.22 -12.45 0.70
N VAL A 15 -15.50 -12.79 1.94
CA VAL A 15 -16.56 -13.72 2.33
C VAL A 15 -17.61 -12.96 3.14
N ASN A 16 -18.80 -12.80 2.56
CA ASN A 16 -19.95 -12.16 3.22
C ASN A 16 -21.13 -13.13 3.13
N ASP A 17 -21.74 -13.46 4.27
CA ASP A 17 -22.93 -14.35 4.35
C ASP A 17 -22.81 -15.67 3.58
N GLY A 18 -21.56 -16.20 3.43
CA GLY A 18 -21.26 -17.40 2.69
C GLY A 18 -21.03 -17.21 1.19
N GLU A 19 -21.18 -16.00 0.69
CA GLU A 19 -20.85 -15.63 -0.69
C GLU A 19 -19.38 -15.20 -0.78
N ARG A 20 -18.65 -15.75 -1.79
CA ARG A 20 -17.24 -15.43 -2.02
C ARG A 20 -17.14 -14.50 -3.24
N THR A 21 -16.60 -13.33 -3.04
CA THR A 21 -16.33 -12.37 -4.11
C THR A 21 -14.83 -12.24 -4.31
N LEU A 22 -14.35 -12.43 -5.55
CA LEU A 22 -12.95 -12.24 -5.90
C LEU A 22 -12.62 -10.74 -5.86
N GLU A 23 -11.73 -10.35 -4.97
CA GLU A 23 -11.30 -8.97 -4.80
C GLU A 23 -9.97 -8.69 -5.50
N GLU A 24 -9.04 -9.63 -5.42
CA GLU A 24 -7.70 -9.50 -5.99
C GLU A 24 -7.18 -10.87 -6.42
N GLN A 25 -6.36 -10.88 -7.46
CA GLN A 25 -5.59 -12.06 -7.86
C GLN A 25 -4.24 -11.66 -8.44
N THR A 26 -3.24 -12.46 -8.17
CA THR A 26 -1.94 -12.38 -8.84
C THR A 26 -1.86 -13.45 -9.93
N THR A 27 -0.79 -13.46 -10.70
CA THR A 27 -0.51 -14.52 -11.66
C THR A 27 0.83 -15.18 -11.36
N ARG A 28 1.08 -16.36 -11.87
CA ARG A 28 2.39 -17.03 -11.73
C ARG A 28 3.52 -16.27 -12.43
N GLU A 29 3.19 -15.44 -13.43
CA GLU A 29 4.15 -14.59 -14.16
C GLU A 29 4.41 -13.28 -13.40
N GLN A 30 3.43 -12.81 -12.63
CA GLN A 30 3.51 -11.63 -11.78
C GLN A 30 3.03 -11.98 -10.36
N PRO A 31 3.81 -12.76 -9.61
CA PRO A 31 3.47 -13.11 -8.25
C PRO A 31 3.65 -11.91 -7.31
N PHE A 32 2.98 -11.95 -6.18
CA PHE A 32 3.24 -11.02 -5.10
C PHE A 32 4.56 -11.40 -4.43
N GLN A 33 5.52 -10.46 -4.43
CA GLN A 33 6.86 -10.66 -3.89
C GLN A 33 7.08 -9.73 -2.70
N PHE A 34 7.60 -10.27 -1.62
CA PHE A 34 7.91 -9.49 -0.44
C PHE A 34 9.06 -10.12 0.36
N ILE A 35 9.65 -9.33 1.25
CA ILE A 35 10.64 -9.79 2.21
C ILE A 35 10.01 -9.73 3.60
N SER A 36 10.14 -10.83 4.35
CA SER A 36 9.54 -10.96 5.67
C SER A 36 10.09 -9.93 6.68
N GLY A 37 9.21 -9.44 7.56
CA GLY A 37 9.59 -8.54 8.65
C GLY A 37 9.69 -7.06 8.29
N PHE A 38 9.25 -6.66 7.09
CA PHE A 38 9.23 -5.26 6.65
C PHE A 38 7.82 -4.66 6.59
N GLY A 39 6.78 -5.41 6.94
CA GLY A 39 5.40 -4.93 6.93
C GLY A 39 4.85 -4.62 5.53
N VAL A 40 5.40 -5.26 4.50
CA VAL A 40 4.93 -5.11 3.11
C VAL A 40 3.66 -5.91 2.86
N SER A 41 3.47 -6.99 3.61
CA SER A 41 2.29 -7.86 3.55
C SER A 41 1.52 -7.84 4.86
N LEU A 42 0.31 -8.40 4.85
CA LEU A 42 -0.43 -8.63 6.10
C LEU A 42 0.37 -9.59 7.00
N ASP A 43 0.52 -9.23 8.27
CA ASP A 43 1.24 -10.05 9.26
C ASP A 43 0.70 -11.48 9.35
N ALA A 44 -0.63 -11.63 9.22
CA ALA A 44 -1.27 -12.92 9.26
C ALA A 44 -0.95 -13.77 8.02
N LEU A 45 -0.95 -13.17 6.82
CA LEU A 45 -0.51 -13.83 5.58
C LEU A 45 0.97 -14.25 5.71
N GLU A 46 1.82 -13.32 6.13
CA GLU A 46 3.25 -13.59 6.30
C GLU A 46 3.50 -14.78 7.23
N LYS A 47 2.87 -14.80 8.40
CA LYS A 47 3.00 -15.90 9.37
C LYS A 47 2.56 -17.25 8.80
N GLN A 48 1.52 -17.28 7.97
CA GLN A 48 1.04 -18.52 7.36
C GLN A 48 2.01 -19.06 6.30
N VAL A 49 2.54 -18.20 5.43
CA VAL A 49 3.36 -18.63 4.30
C VAL A 49 4.85 -18.79 4.63
N LEU A 50 5.33 -18.17 5.72
CA LEU A 50 6.75 -18.16 6.10
C LEU A 50 7.32 -19.56 6.34
N GLY A 51 6.51 -20.48 6.89
CA GLY A 51 6.90 -21.87 7.16
C GLY A 51 6.64 -22.85 6.02
N MET A 52 6.13 -22.37 4.88
CA MET A 52 5.75 -23.22 3.75
C MET A 52 6.90 -23.36 2.76
N GLU A 53 7.07 -24.57 2.23
CA GLU A 53 8.06 -24.83 1.18
C GLU A 53 7.54 -24.38 -0.20
N LYS A 54 8.46 -24.16 -1.11
CA LYS A 54 8.15 -23.89 -2.52
C LYS A 54 7.24 -24.98 -3.10
N GLY A 55 6.16 -24.59 -3.79
CA GLY A 55 5.17 -25.47 -4.39
C GLY A 55 4.06 -25.90 -3.41
N THR A 56 4.04 -25.38 -2.19
CA THR A 56 2.98 -25.66 -1.24
C THR A 56 1.76 -24.80 -1.55
N GLU A 57 0.62 -25.43 -1.72
CA GLU A 57 -0.67 -24.75 -1.84
C GLU A 57 -1.18 -24.36 -0.45
N PHE A 58 -1.87 -23.23 -0.37
CA PHE A 58 -2.50 -22.77 0.84
C PHE A 58 -3.95 -22.32 0.61
N ASP A 59 -4.78 -22.55 1.60
CA ASP A 59 -6.15 -22.04 1.69
C ASP A 59 -6.44 -21.73 3.16
N PHE A 60 -6.53 -20.44 3.48
CA PHE A 60 -6.85 -20.02 4.83
C PHE A 60 -7.73 -18.78 4.83
N THR A 61 -8.44 -18.61 5.92
CA THR A 61 -9.36 -17.48 6.11
C THR A 61 -8.88 -16.62 7.26
N LEU A 62 -8.83 -15.31 7.04
CA LEU A 62 -8.50 -14.31 8.03
C LEU A 62 -9.77 -13.58 8.48
N THR A 63 -9.90 -13.40 9.77
CA THR A 63 -10.94 -12.54 10.34
C THR A 63 -10.61 -11.07 10.06
N PRO A 64 -11.58 -10.15 10.15
CA PRO A 64 -11.32 -8.73 9.99
C PRO A 64 -10.16 -8.23 10.86
N ALA A 65 -10.13 -8.64 12.14
CA ALA A 65 -9.08 -8.24 13.09
C ALA A 65 -7.67 -8.74 12.70
N GLU A 66 -7.55 -9.84 11.97
CA GLU A 66 -6.28 -10.40 11.48
C GLU A 66 -5.87 -9.83 10.12
N ALA A 67 -6.80 -9.14 9.46
CA ALA A 67 -6.60 -8.55 8.13
C ALA A 67 -6.51 -7.02 8.20
N PHE A 68 -7.54 -6.31 7.77
CA PHE A 68 -7.55 -4.84 7.69
C PHE A 68 -8.33 -4.17 8.82
N GLY A 69 -8.62 -4.89 9.89
CA GLY A 69 -9.39 -4.39 11.03
C GLY A 69 -10.90 -4.45 10.82
N ASP A 70 -11.61 -4.22 11.91
CA ASP A 70 -13.06 -4.09 11.87
C ASP A 70 -13.46 -2.79 11.17
N TYR A 71 -14.67 -2.77 10.60
CA TYR A 71 -15.22 -1.55 10.05
C TYR A 71 -15.57 -0.58 11.18
N ASP A 72 -15.04 0.64 11.10
CA ASP A 72 -15.28 1.69 12.07
C ASP A 72 -16.34 2.68 11.52
N PRO A 73 -17.54 2.72 12.08
CA PRO A 73 -18.55 3.70 11.68
C PRO A 73 -18.13 5.17 11.92
N GLU A 74 -17.22 5.42 12.86
CA GLU A 74 -16.65 6.75 13.11
C GLU A 74 -15.67 7.20 12.01
N GLY A 75 -15.19 6.26 11.20
CA GLY A 75 -14.43 6.53 9.99
C GLY A 75 -15.25 7.16 8.86
N VAL A 76 -16.58 7.17 8.97
CA VAL A 76 -17.46 7.84 8.00
C VAL A 76 -17.72 9.27 8.45
N ASN A 77 -17.20 10.23 7.70
CA ASN A 77 -17.26 11.64 8.05
C ASN A 77 -17.88 12.46 6.92
N LYS A 78 -18.70 13.46 7.30
CA LYS A 78 -19.22 14.45 6.36
C LYS A 78 -18.32 15.69 6.39
N LEU A 79 -17.64 15.96 5.30
CA LEU A 79 -16.77 17.12 5.12
C LEU A 79 -17.53 18.23 4.39
N ALA A 80 -17.28 19.48 4.77
CA ALA A 80 -17.91 20.62 4.15
C ALA A 80 -17.59 20.68 2.64
N ARG A 81 -18.57 21.07 1.83
CA ARG A 81 -18.44 21.13 0.37
C ARG A 81 -17.33 22.07 -0.08
N GLU A 82 -17.07 23.12 0.70
CA GLU A 82 -16.02 24.11 0.46
C GLU A 82 -14.61 23.52 0.45
N THR A 83 -14.40 22.41 1.17
CA THR A 83 -13.12 21.68 1.21
C THR A 83 -12.72 21.15 -0.18
N PHE A 84 -13.69 20.92 -1.03
CA PHE A 84 -13.52 20.36 -2.38
C PHE A 84 -13.73 21.39 -3.49
N VAL A 85 -13.59 22.66 -3.17
CA VAL A 85 -13.70 23.77 -4.14
C VAL A 85 -12.32 24.22 -4.54
N ILE A 86 -12.02 24.16 -5.84
CA ILE A 86 -10.80 24.66 -6.47
C ILE A 86 -11.20 25.81 -7.40
N ASP A 87 -10.53 26.96 -7.27
CA ASP A 87 -10.80 28.18 -8.06
C ASP A 87 -12.28 28.60 -8.06
N GLY A 88 -12.96 28.44 -6.91
CA GLY A 88 -14.37 28.82 -6.73
C GLY A 88 -15.38 27.84 -7.37
N ARG A 89 -14.94 26.69 -7.84
CA ARG A 89 -15.79 25.63 -8.41
C ARG A 89 -15.57 24.31 -7.69
N PHE A 90 -16.67 23.59 -7.45
CA PHE A 90 -16.59 22.23 -6.93
C PHE A 90 -15.91 21.31 -7.95
N ASP A 91 -14.93 20.53 -7.49
CA ASP A 91 -14.14 19.60 -8.32
C ASP A 91 -14.93 18.32 -8.62
N ALA A 92 -15.96 18.43 -9.46
CA ALA A 92 -16.78 17.29 -9.86
C ALA A 92 -16.03 16.28 -10.75
N GLN A 93 -14.84 16.58 -11.22
CA GLN A 93 -14.03 15.65 -12.03
C GLN A 93 -13.38 14.59 -11.16
N ASN A 94 -12.92 14.98 -9.98
CA ASN A 94 -12.21 14.09 -9.06
C ASN A 94 -13.10 13.64 -7.90
N ILE A 95 -14.14 14.41 -7.56
CA ILE A 95 -15.05 14.16 -6.43
C ILE A 95 -16.41 13.68 -6.95
N TYR A 96 -16.61 12.37 -6.95
CA TYR A 96 -17.88 11.73 -7.34
C TYR A 96 -18.11 10.49 -6.46
N PRO A 97 -19.35 10.02 -6.29
CA PRO A 97 -19.63 8.82 -5.50
C PRO A 97 -18.85 7.61 -6.00
N GLY A 98 -18.11 6.97 -5.08
CA GLY A 98 -17.21 5.86 -5.36
C GLY A 98 -15.76 6.26 -5.67
N ALA A 99 -15.45 7.55 -5.86
CA ALA A 99 -14.07 8.00 -6.04
C ALA A 99 -13.22 7.74 -4.78
N ILE A 100 -11.95 7.41 -5.00
CA ILE A 100 -10.94 7.34 -3.94
C ILE A 100 -10.12 8.63 -4.02
N ILE A 101 -10.11 9.37 -2.94
CA ILE A 101 -9.43 10.67 -2.82
C ILE A 101 -8.39 10.63 -1.72
N THR A 102 -7.36 11.44 -1.85
CA THR A 102 -6.38 11.64 -0.78
C THR A 102 -6.78 12.86 0.03
N LEU A 103 -6.95 12.67 1.32
CA LEU A 103 -7.20 13.73 2.28
C LEU A 103 -5.96 13.95 3.14
N THR A 104 -5.84 15.15 3.68
CA THR A 104 -4.76 15.51 4.62
C THR A 104 -5.40 15.93 5.93
N ASP A 105 -4.94 15.37 7.03
CA ASP A 105 -5.36 15.78 8.36
C ASP A 105 -4.65 17.08 8.79
N GLY A 106 -5.02 17.61 9.96
CA GLY A 106 -4.38 18.80 10.53
C GLY A 106 -2.90 18.62 10.93
N GLY A 107 -2.36 17.42 10.85
CA GLY A 107 -0.96 17.05 11.11
C GLY A 107 -0.16 16.77 9.84
N GLU A 108 -0.66 17.15 8.67
CA GLU A 108 -0.05 16.90 7.35
C GLU A 108 0.03 15.40 6.95
N ASN A 109 -0.62 14.50 7.70
CA ASN A 109 -0.68 13.10 7.31
C ASN A 109 -1.70 12.93 6.19
N GLN A 110 -1.29 12.22 5.15
CA GLN A 110 -2.15 11.90 4.01
C GLN A 110 -2.77 10.52 4.21
N PHE A 111 -4.06 10.42 3.95
CA PHE A 111 -4.80 9.16 3.97
C PHE A 111 -5.80 9.10 2.83
N LEU A 112 -6.15 7.88 2.44
CA LEU A 112 -7.13 7.66 1.38
C LEU A 112 -8.53 7.59 1.99
N ALA A 113 -9.49 8.19 1.29
CA ALA A 113 -10.89 8.11 1.65
C ALA A 113 -11.74 7.82 0.41
N ARG A 114 -12.81 7.05 0.58
CA ARG A 114 -13.78 6.79 -0.47
C ARG A 114 -14.95 7.76 -0.33
N VAL A 115 -15.33 8.41 -1.41
CA VAL A 115 -16.53 9.23 -1.46
C VAL A 115 -17.76 8.32 -1.50
N LEU A 116 -18.64 8.45 -0.49
CA LEU A 116 -19.90 7.70 -0.42
C LEU A 116 -21.03 8.47 -1.07
N GLU A 117 -21.22 9.71 -0.67
CA GLU A 117 -22.33 10.55 -1.10
C GLU A 117 -21.91 12.02 -1.19
N ILE A 118 -22.55 12.74 -2.08
CA ILE A 118 -22.38 14.19 -2.26
C ILE A 118 -23.76 14.84 -2.19
N ASP A 119 -23.90 15.78 -1.29
CA ASP A 119 -25.11 16.58 -1.18
C ASP A 119 -24.80 18.10 -1.20
N ASN A 120 -25.83 18.92 -0.96
CA ASN A 120 -25.67 20.37 -0.99
C ASN A 120 -24.85 20.93 0.19
N GLU A 121 -24.76 20.20 1.28
CA GLU A 121 -24.08 20.60 2.52
C GLU A 121 -22.65 20.11 2.56
N GLY A 122 -22.35 18.95 1.92
CA GLY A 122 -21.01 18.37 1.99
C GLY A 122 -20.81 17.10 1.17
N VAL A 123 -19.68 16.49 1.43
CA VAL A 123 -19.26 15.21 0.86
C VAL A 123 -19.07 14.23 2.01
N THR A 124 -19.81 13.14 1.98
CA THR A 124 -19.63 12.04 2.93
C THR A 124 -18.52 11.13 2.42
N VAL A 125 -17.49 10.98 3.23
CA VAL A 125 -16.32 10.15 2.92
C VAL A 125 -16.15 9.05 3.95
N ASP A 126 -15.67 7.90 3.51
CA ASP A 126 -15.32 6.76 4.33
C ASP A 126 -13.79 6.59 4.31
N THR A 127 -13.17 6.68 5.46
CA THR A 127 -11.74 6.54 5.66
C THR A 127 -11.34 5.10 6.00
N ASN A 128 -12.30 4.19 6.13
CA ASN A 128 -12.02 2.78 6.35
C ASN A 128 -11.30 2.18 5.14
N HIS A 129 -10.45 1.19 5.43
CA HIS A 129 -9.88 0.40 4.35
C HIS A 129 -11.00 -0.30 3.56
N PRO A 130 -10.93 -0.40 2.22
CA PRO A 130 -11.99 -1.04 1.41
C PRO A 130 -12.33 -2.49 1.80
N MET A 131 -11.40 -3.16 2.47
CA MET A 131 -11.54 -4.53 2.99
C MET A 131 -11.80 -4.58 4.49
N ALA A 132 -11.92 -3.45 5.19
CA ALA A 132 -12.23 -3.43 6.62
C ALA A 132 -13.60 -4.09 6.89
N GLY A 133 -13.69 -4.81 7.99
CA GLY A 133 -14.89 -5.54 8.39
C GLY A 133 -15.20 -6.79 7.56
N LYS A 134 -14.41 -7.08 6.53
CA LYS A 134 -14.61 -8.27 5.69
C LYS A 134 -13.78 -9.44 6.19
N THR A 135 -14.37 -10.62 6.18
CA THR A 135 -13.62 -11.87 6.31
C THR A 135 -12.95 -12.16 4.96
N LEU A 136 -11.64 -12.40 4.98
CA LEU A 136 -10.85 -12.59 3.78
C LEU A 136 -10.37 -14.05 3.69
N ASN A 137 -10.52 -14.64 2.51
CA ASN A 137 -9.99 -15.96 2.24
C ASN A 137 -8.90 -15.88 1.18
N PHE A 138 -7.72 -16.37 1.51
CA PHE A 138 -6.57 -16.47 0.64
C PHE A 138 -6.40 -17.91 0.16
N THR A 139 -6.40 -18.12 -1.14
CA THR A 139 -6.07 -19.39 -1.77
C THR A 139 -4.94 -19.18 -2.74
N GLY A 140 -3.93 -20.06 -2.71
CA GLY A 140 -2.78 -19.85 -3.59
C GLY A 140 -1.68 -20.87 -3.42
N GLU A 141 -0.50 -20.54 -3.92
CA GLU A 141 0.69 -21.36 -3.93
C GLU A 141 1.93 -20.54 -3.64
N VAL A 142 2.85 -21.08 -2.86
CA VAL A 142 4.18 -20.51 -2.63
C VAL A 142 5.07 -20.86 -3.81
N LEU A 143 5.44 -19.88 -4.61
CA LEU A 143 6.31 -20.06 -5.78
C LEU A 143 7.78 -20.04 -5.41
N GLU A 144 8.15 -19.25 -4.40
CA GLU A 144 9.51 -19.15 -3.91
C GLU A 144 9.51 -18.81 -2.41
N ASN A 145 10.36 -19.48 -1.66
CA ASN A 145 10.64 -19.20 -0.25
C ASN A 145 12.12 -19.52 -0.01
N ARG A 146 12.93 -18.50 0.23
CA ARG A 146 14.36 -18.60 0.45
C ARG A 146 14.86 -17.46 1.34
N PRO A 147 16.04 -17.61 1.95
CA PRO A 147 16.68 -16.48 2.62
C PRO A 147 16.83 -15.29 1.67
N ALA A 148 16.47 -14.10 2.14
CA ALA A 148 16.67 -12.86 1.39
C ALA A 148 18.16 -12.51 1.35
N THR A 149 18.65 -12.02 0.22
CA THR A 149 20.02 -11.53 0.09
C THR A 149 20.14 -10.11 0.64
N ASP A 150 21.34 -9.74 1.11
CA ASP A 150 21.61 -8.38 1.58
C ASP A 150 21.34 -7.33 0.50
N ALA A 151 21.53 -7.67 -0.77
CA ALA A 151 21.23 -6.78 -1.90
C ALA A 151 19.73 -6.49 -2.03
N GLU A 152 18.89 -7.52 -1.87
CA GLU A 152 17.42 -7.39 -1.92
C GLU A 152 16.91 -6.59 -0.73
N ILE A 153 17.41 -6.88 0.46
CA ILE A 153 17.06 -6.14 1.69
C ILE A 153 17.43 -4.65 1.53
N ASN A 154 18.66 -4.37 1.07
CA ASN A 154 19.10 -2.99 0.87
C ASN A 154 18.30 -2.26 -0.23
N ALA A 155 17.90 -2.97 -1.29
CA ALA A 155 17.06 -2.41 -2.34
C ALA A 155 15.67 -2.03 -1.79
N LEU A 156 15.07 -2.91 -0.98
CA LEU A 156 13.79 -2.66 -0.34
C LEU A 156 13.87 -1.47 0.63
N ILE A 157 14.89 -1.42 1.49
CA ILE A 157 15.10 -0.31 2.43
C ILE A 157 15.24 1.01 1.68
N LYS A 158 16.03 1.05 0.60
CA LYS A 158 16.16 2.25 -0.23
C LYS A 158 14.83 2.69 -0.82
N HIS A 159 14.02 1.74 -1.25
CA HIS A 159 12.69 2.03 -1.80
C HIS A 159 11.74 2.60 -0.74
N MET A 160 11.77 2.04 0.46
CA MET A 160 10.92 2.48 1.58
C MET A 160 11.36 3.83 2.18
N THR A 161 12.66 4.13 2.18
CA THR A 161 13.20 5.36 2.77
C THR A 161 13.27 6.53 1.79
N GLY A 162 12.76 6.39 0.57
CA GLY A 162 12.75 7.45 -0.42
C GLY A 162 14.16 7.83 -0.91
N GLY A 163 15.13 6.93 -0.76
CA GLY A 163 16.49 7.17 -1.23
C GLY A 163 16.49 7.43 -2.74
N CYS A 164 17.07 8.55 -3.17
CA CYS A 164 17.26 8.94 -4.57
C CYS A 164 17.98 7.85 -5.34
N GLY A 165 17.24 6.91 -5.91
CA GLY A 165 17.74 5.86 -6.78
C GLY A 165 18.04 6.40 -8.18
N GLY A 166 19.07 7.22 -8.32
CA GLY A 166 19.36 7.80 -9.63
C GLY A 166 20.74 8.42 -9.83
N CYS A 167 21.66 8.34 -8.88
CA CYS A 167 23.03 8.82 -9.07
C CYS A 167 24.03 7.65 -9.25
N GLY A 168 23.73 6.74 -10.15
CA GLY A 168 24.71 5.77 -10.65
C GLY A 168 25.58 6.41 -11.70
N GLY A 169 26.60 7.22 -11.31
CA GLY A 169 27.53 7.74 -12.31
C GLY A 169 28.35 8.96 -11.95
N CYS A 170 28.40 9.40 -10.72
CA CYS A 170 29.35 10.43 -10.31
C CYS A 170 30.57 9.78 -9.64
N GLY A 171 31.46 9.21 -10.44
CA GLY A 171 32.84 8.89 -10.07
C GLY A 171 33.67 10.18 -10.01
N GLY A 172 33.54 10.96 -8.97
CA GLY A 172 34.30 12.17 -8.71
C GLY A 172 34.19 12.50 -7.24
N GLY A 173 35.33 12.32 -6.50
CA GLY A 173 35.44 12.46 -5.07
C GLY A 173 34.87 13.76 -4.52
N CYS A 174 33.88 13.67 -3.67
CA CYS A 174 33.51 14.73 -2.76
C CYS A 174 34.47 14.66 -1.57
N ASN A 175 35.56 15.42 -1.68
CA ASN A 175 36.37 15.78 -0.53
C ASN A 175 35.76 17.06 0.04
N ASP A 176 35.57 17.07 1.35
CA ASP A 176 34.98 18.14 2.17
C ASP A 176 33.45 18.12 2.35
N GLY A 177 33.13 17.62 3.57
CA GLY A 177 31.80 17.47 4.13
C GLY A 177 30.99 18.75 4.26
N ASN A 178 30.15 19.01 3.31
CA ASN A 178 28.99 19.89 3.48
C ASN A 178 27.93 19.60 2.42
N CYS A 179 27.11 18.55 2.67
CA CYS A 179 25.85 18.40 1.97
C CYS A 179 24.81 19.24 2.71
N GLY A 180 24.74 20.54 2.39
CA GLY A 180 23.69 21.43 2.85
C GLY A 180 22.35 21.04 2.20
N ASP A 181 21.29 21.17 3.01
CA ASP A 181 19.89 21.02 2.65
C ASP A 181 19.55 21.82 1.36
N GLY A 182 19.58 21.14 0.21
CA GLY A 182 19.31 21.71 -1.10
C GLY A 182 18.27 20.88 -1.84
N ASN A 183 17.04 21.39 -1.81
CA ASN A 183 15.91 21.03 -2.66
C ASN A 183 16.32 20.59 -4.06
N CYS A 184 16.26 19.29 -4.37
CA CYS A 184 16.39 18.77 -5.71
C CYS A 184 15.05 18.89 -6.46
N GLY A 185 14.61 20.10 -6.69
CA GLY A 185 13.57 20.42 -7.64
C GLY A 185 14.22 20.85 -8.96
N ASP A 186 13.70 20.30 -10.05
CA ASP A 186 13.96 20.67 -11.44
C ASP A 186 15.30 20.23 -12.06
N GLY A 187 15.25 19.06 -12.65
CA GLY A 187 15.84 18.51 -13.87
C GLY A 187 17.00 19.22 -14.60
N ASN A 188 18.05 19.73 -13.91
CA ASN A 188 19.18 20.30 -14.63
C ASN A 188 20.49 20.25 -13.82
N CYS A 189 20.92 19.07 -13.41
CA CYS A 189 22.25 18.87 -12.83
C CYS A 189 23.12 17.97 -13.73
N CYS A 190 23.34 18.41 -14.98
CA CYS A 190 24.49 18.02 -15.79
C CYS A 190 24.60 19.03 -16.96
N GLY A 191 25.35 20.10 -16.73
CA GLY A 191 25.63 21.09 -17.75
C GLY A 191 26.96 21.79 -17.51
N LYS A 192 27.96 21.29 -18.20
CA LYS A 192 29.32 21.81 -18.43
C LYS A 192 30.34 21.55 -17.36
#